data_4e4e45bdcff609bcf27d2c3b2faeaea4
#
_entry.id   4e4e45bdcff609bcf27d2c3b2faeaea4
#
_cell.length_a   1.000
_cell.length_b   1.000
_cell.length_c   1.000
_cell.angle_alpha   90.00
_cell.angle_beta   90.00
_cell.angle_gamma   90.00
#
_symmetry.space_group_name_H-M   'P 1'
#
loop_
_entity.id
_entity.type
_entity.pdbx_description
1 polymer ?
#
loop_
_entity_poly.entity_id
_entity_poly.type
_entity_poly.pdbx_seq_one_letter_code
_entity_poly.pdbx_strand_id
1 'polypeptide(L)'
;TGQIISPQKVLNSGLNISGKEDLNYPFDVHTDRVVDCVNCHYSLNNPVYFRQREESRPVHLDFDPRRLTNSDYLVRPLHQFAKGRSTLGLAATDTENSLRRCESCHDAENVHEWLPYKQRHFVSLACESCHVPKLFGPGLQTVDWTMLDAEKQPLRQYRNVTGDPVAVDSLIEGFKPVILPRENAAGDLRLAPFNLVTSWYWLAGDPLVPVSRAQLEAAMFLNDVYHPDLVTVLDANGDGELEGAELRLVDEASVTAVRKRLESTGLTNLQIQSEITPFSISHNVVNGLQATKECSNCHHRDSLLAASFSLSEYLPGGVQPEPLSIAGAELSGAVSTGSGGSVNFLTDNRNAGFYIIGLHAEGWVDILGLLMFFGIIFGVSVHAIARYISSRRRPPVHREYVRVHMYDVYERMWHWLQASAILLLIFTGLIIHKPHFFGMFSFPYMVNVHNVLGFILVTNAVLSLFYHLASGEIRQYL
;
A
#
# COMPACT_ATOMS: atom_id res chain seq x y z
N THR A 1 6.63 11.23 -8.42
CA THR A 1 5.71 10.54 -7.50
C THR A 1 6.40 9.75 -6.39
N GLY A 2 7.70 9.97 -6.12
CA GLY A 2 8.49 9.26 -5.10
C GLY A 2 9.02 7.89 -5.54
N GLN A 3 8.84 7.51 -6.79
CA GLN A 3 9.38 6.28 -7.36
C GLN A 3 10.85 6.47 -7.75
N ILE A 4 11.72 5.58 -7.27
CA ILE A 4 13.14 5.58 -7.59
C ILE A 4 13.46 4.30 -8.35
N ILE A 5 13.90 4.44 -9.59
CA ILE A 5 14.31 3.31 -10.44
C ILE A 5 15.82 3.14 -10.31
N SER A 6 16.25 2.30 -9.38
CA SER A 6 17.68 2.08 -9.09
C SER A 6 17.93 0.66 -8.59
N PRO A 7 19.03 0.01 -9.00
CA PRO A 7 19.49 -1.25 -8.44
C PRO A 7 20.14 -1.07 -7.06
N GLN A 8 20.39 0.17 -6.66
CA GLN A 8 21.04 0.48 -5.40
C GLN A 8 20.16 0.04 -4.21
N LYS A 9 20.77 -0.57 -3.21
CA LYS A 9 20.11 -0.82 -1.94
C LYS A 9 19.77 0.49 -1.25
N VAL A 10 18.59 0.55 -0.63
CA VAL A 10 18.11 1.77 0.04
C VAL A 10 19.14 2.24 1.09
N LEU A 11 19.67 1.31 1.85
CA LEU A 11 20.67 1.58 2.88
C LEU A 11 21.97 2.24 2.34
N ASN A 12 22.33 1.99 1.07
CA ASN A 12 23.54 2.53 0.44
C ASN A 12 23.26 3.82 -0.36
N SER A 13 22.02 4.30 -0.39
CA SER A 13 21.66 5.51 -1.16
C SER A 13 22.24 6.77 -0.52
N GLY A 14 22.44 7.83 -1.32
CA GLY A 14 22.82 9.15 -0.82
C GLY A 14 21.69 9.88 -0.08
N LEU A 15 20.45 9.38 -0.13
CA LEU A 15 19.32 9.98 0.52
C LEU A 15 19.39 9.77 2.04
N ASN A 16 18.99 10.78 2.82
CA ASN A 16 18.85 10.68 4.26
C ASN A 16 17.44 10.11 4.58
N ILE A 17 17.38 8.81 4.87
CA ILE A 17 16.13 8.05 5.07
C ILE A 17 16.05 7.58 6.52
N SER A 18 14.92 7.79 7.17
CA SER A 18 14.67 7.31 8.53
C SER A 18 14.65 5.79 8.60
N GLY A 19 15.40 5.20 9.56
CA GLY A 19 15.52 3.74 9.70
C GLY A 19 16.24 3.07 8.53
N LYS A 20 17.11 3.78 7.85
CA LYS A 20 17.81 3.35 6.64
C LYS A 20 18.67 2.11 6.83
N GLU A 21 19.22 1.92 8.00
CA GLU A 21 20.06 0.79 8.41
C GLU A 21 19.36 -0.56 8.29
N ASP A 22 18.03 -0.58 8.44
CA ASP A 22 17.22 -1.80 8.34
C ASP A 22 16.78 -2.10 6.88
N LEU A 23 17.02 -1.19 5.95
CA LEU A 23 16.55 -1.26 4.56
C LEU A 23 17.60 -1.89 3.63
N ASN A 24 18.04 -3.11 3.95
CA ASN A 24 19.04 -3.84 3.16
C ASN A 24 18.47 -4.56 1.93
N TYR A 25 17.68 -3.83 1.13
CA TYR A 25 17.12 -4.31 -0.14
C TYR A 25 17.12 -3.20 -1.18
N PRO A 26 17.07 -3.50 -2.49
CA PRO A 26 17.12 -2.49 -3.53
C PRO A 26 15.85 -1.66 -3.57
N PHE A 27 15.91 -0.43 -4.10
CA PHE A 27 14.71 0.37 -4.37
C PHE A 27 13.73 -0.37 -5.29
N ASP A 28 14.26 -1.12 -6.28
CA ASP A 28 13.44 -1.96 -7.15
C ASP A 28 14.17 -3.26 -7.46
N VAL A 29 13.51 -4.39 -7.20
CA VAL A 29 14.09 -5.72 -7.36
C VAL A 29 14.35 -6.10 -8.82
N HIS A 30 13.57 -5.55 -9.76
CA HIS A 30 13.76 -5.82 -11.18
C HIS A 30 15.02 -5.14 -11.70
N THR A 31 15.24 -3.90 -11.30
CA THR A 31 16.47 -3.16 -11.66
C THR A 31 17.72 -3.81 -11.05
N ASP A 32 17.64 -4.29 -9.80
CA ASP A 32 18.72 -5.04 -9.14
C ASP A 32 19.06 -6.33 -9.89
N ARG A 33 18.08 -6.95 -10.53
CA ARG A 33 18.24 -8.18 -11.34
C ARG A 33 18.49 -7.91 -12.83
N VAL A 34 18.85 -6.69 -13.17
CA VAL A 34 19.19 -6.28 -14.56
C VAL A 34 18.03 -6.49 -15.54
N VAL A 35 16.77 -6.33 -15.05
CA VAL A 35 15.60 -6.28 -15.94
C VAL A 35 15.49 -4.87 -16.50
N ASP A 36 15.63 -4.72 -17.80
CA ASP A 36 15.59 -3.44 -18.49
C ASP A 36 14.19 -2.85 -18.58
N CYS A 37 14.11 -1.51 -18.66
CA CYS A 37 12.85 -0.79 -18.83
C CYS A 37 12.01 -1.33 -20.01
N VAL A 38 12.70 -1.68 -21.11
CA VAL A 38 12.09 -2.21 -22.32
C VAL A 38 11.41 -3.57 -22.15
N ASN A 39 11.76 -4.33 -21.12
CA ASN A 39 11.13 -5.62 -20.86
C ASN A 39 9.68 -5.47 -20.39
N CYS A 40 9.36 -4.35 -19.72
CA CYS A 40 7.99 -4.00 -19.30
C CYS A 40 7.37 -2.97 -20.24
N HIS A 41 8.11 -1.91 -20.59
CA HIS A 41 7.66 -0.82 -21.47
C HIS A 41 7.84 -1.21 -22.95
N TYR A 42 7.15 -2.24 -23.37
CA TYR A 42 7.14 -2.73 -24.74
C TYR A 42 6.05 -2.00 -25.54
N SER A 43 6.34 -0.79 -25.98
CA SER A 43 5.40 0.06 -26.73
C SER A 43 6.04 0.59 -28.02
N LEU A 44 5.24 1.19 -28.89
CA LEU A 44 5.70 1.73 -30.17
C LEU A 44 6.82 2.78 -30.06
N ASN A 45 6.90 3.49 -28.94
CA ASN A 45 8.01 4.42 -28.67
C ASN A 45 9.24 3.75 -28.05
N ASN A 46 9.23 2.42 -27.88
CA ASN A 46 10.36 1.66 -27.41
C ASN A 46 11.33 1.39 -28.58
N PRO A 47 12.64 1.73 -28.46
CA PRO A 47 13.61 1.48 -29.53
C PRO A 47 13.68 0.02 -30.00
N VAL A 48 13.43 -0.95 -29.12
CA VAL A 48 13.41 -2.38 -29.48
C VAL A 48 12.24 -2.69 -30.40
N TYR A 49 11.07 -2.11 -30.12
CA TYR A 49 9.90 -2.27 -30.95
C TYR A 49 10.11 -1.70 -32.35
N PHE A 50 10.74 -0.53 -32.49
CA PHE A 50 11.07 0.06 -33.78
C PHE A 50 12.01 -0.81 -34.62
N ARG A 51 13.02 -1.42 -34.00
CA ARG A 51 13.91 -2.34 -34.71
C ARG A 51 13.18 -3.54 -35.31
N GLN A 52 12.04 -3.90 -34.76
CA GLN A 52 11.20 -5.01 -35.21
C GLN A 52 10.12 -4.60 -36.21
N ARG A 53 9.72 -3.29 -36.23
CA ARG A 53 8.61 -2.76 -37.02
C ARG A 53 8.89 -1.33 -37.54
N GLU A 54 10.01 -1.16 -38.23
CA GLU A 54 10.41 0.19 -38.74
C GLU A 54 9.32 0.85 -39.64
N GLU A 55 8.55 0.05 -40.37
CA GLU A 55 7.58 0.56 -41.35
C GLU A 55 6.29 1.16 -40.74
N SER A 56 6.06 1.01 -39.46
CA SER A 56 4.79 1.39 -38.81
C SER A 56 4.90 2.47 -37.72
N ARG A 57 5.97 3.28 -37.74
CA ARG A 57 6.12 4.35 -36.75
C ARG A 57 5.08 5.47 -36.96
N PRO A 58 4.11 5.63 -36.04
CA PRO A 58 3.15 6.74 -36.13
C PRO A 58 3.85 8.09 -35.89
N VAL A 59 3.46 9.10 -36.67
CA VAL A 59 4.02 10.46 -36.60
C VAL A 59 3.90 11.08 -35.20
N HIS A 60 2.87 10.73 -34.42
CA HIS A 60 2.67 11.23 -33.07
C HIS A 60 3.74 10.77 -32.07
N LEU A 61 4.52 9.74 -32.38
CA LEU A 61 5.64 9.29 -31.54
C LEU A 61 6.88 10.20 -31.64
N ASP A 62 6.89 11.15 -32.56
CA ASP A 62 7.91 12.20 -32.61
C ASP A 62 7.69 13.29 -31.53
N PHE A 63 6.53 13.27 -30.89
CA PHE A 63 6.19 14.16 -29.78
C PHE A 63 6.91 13.72 -28.50
N ASP A 64 7.72 14.60 -27.94
CA ASP A 64 8.41 14.40 -26.68
C ASP A 64 7.69 15.17 -25.54
N PRO A 65 6.97 14.48 -24.64
CA PRO A 65 6.25 15.14 -23.56
C PRO A 65 7.16 15.91 -22.58
N ARG A 66 8.47 15.65 -22.60
CA ARG A 66 9.44 16.40 -21.79
C ARG A 66 9.70 17.81 -22.30
N ARG A 67 9.28 18.12 -23.53
CA ARG A 67 9.39 19.44 -24.15
C ARG A 67 8.18 20.33 -23.90
N LEU A 68 7.18 19.84 -23.17
CA LEU A 68 6.02 20.65 -22.79
C LEU A 68 6.45 21.82 -21.92
N THR A 69 5.94 22.99 -22.26
CA THR A 69 6.08 24.18 -21.41
C THR A 69 5.24 24.01 -20.13
N ASN A 70 5.49 24.81 -19.09
CA ASN A 70 4.73 24.70 -17.85
C ASN A 70 3.23 25.01 -18.04
N SER A 71 2.87 25.86 -19.01
CA SER A 71 1.46 26.08 -19.38
C SER A 71 0.81 24.85 -20.02
N ASP A 72 1.59 24.08 -20.79
CA ASP A 72 1.10 22.83 -21.36
C ASP A 72 0.96 21.73 -20.29
N TYR A 73 1.65 21.85 -19.16
CA TYR A 73 1.55 20.93 -18.04
C TYR A 73 0.18 21.00 -17.34
N LEU A 74 -0.45 22.17 -17.36
CA LEU A 74 -1.82 22.34 -16.85
C LEU A 74 -2.85 21.76 -17.84
N VAL A 75 -2.55 21.80 -19.14
CA VAL A 75 -3.30 21.10 -20.18
C VAL A 75 -2.64 19.74 -20.40
N ARG A 76 -3.08 18.74 -19.71
CA ARG A 76 -2.45 17.41 -19.72
C ARG A 76 -2.48 16.77 -21.09
N PRO A 77 -1.36 16.19 -21.56
CA PRO A 77 -1.38 15.39 -22.77
C PRO A 77 -2.28 14.17 -22.57
N LEU A 78 -3.17 13.93 -23.51
CA LEU A 78 -4.14 12.84 -23.46
C LEU A 78 -3.49 11.44 -23.55
N HIS A 79 -2.29 11.36 -24.12
CA HIS A 79 -1.59 10.09 -24.30
C HIS A 79 -0.64 9.79 -23.14
N GLN A 80 -0.54 8.53 -22.79
CA GLN A 80 0.28 8.04 -21.69
C GLN A 80 1.11 6.83 -22.17
N PHE A 81 2.07 7.06 -23.05
CA PHE A 81 2.89 6.00 -23.65
C PHE A 81 3.61 5.14 -22.63
N ALA A 82 4.16 5.77 -21.59
CA ALA A 82 4.81 5.02 -20.50
C ALA A 82 3.86 4.05 -19.77
N LYS A 83 2.56 4.24 -19.92
CA LYS A 83 1.51 3.37 -19.37
C LYS A 83 0.90 2.43 -20.42
N GLY A 84 1.45 2.37 -21.62
CA GLY A 84 0.95 1.56 -22.71
C GLY A 84 -0.36 2.07 -23.32
N ARG A 85 -0.68 3.37 -23.16
CA ARG A 85 -1.89 4.01 -23.69
C ARG A 85 -1.53 5.08 -24.70
N SER A 86 -2.33 5.19 -25.74
CA SER A 86 -2.20 6.17 -26.80
C SER A 86 -3.51 6.95 -27.01
N THR A 87 -3.40 8.20 -27.47
CA THR A 87 -4.55 8.99 -27.94
C THR A 87 -5.17 8.42 -29.21
N LEU A 88 -4.44 7.57 -29.92
CA LEU A 88 -4.86 6.94 -31.17
C LEU A 88 -5.47 5.54 -30.95
N GLY A 89 -5.79 5.14 -29.72
CA GLY A 89 -6.34 3.83 -29.39
C GLY A 89 -7.53 3.41 -30.26
N LEU A 90 -8.35 4.37 -30.72
CA LEU A 90 -9.44 4.11 -31.67
C LEU A 90 -8.97 3.89 -33.11
N ALA A 91 -7.81 4.44 -33.49
CA ALA A 91 -7.27 4.36 -34.85
C ALA A 91 -6.15 3.32 -34.98
N ALA A 92 -5.47 3.00 -33.88
CA ALA A 92 -4.34 2.06 -33.82
C ALA A 92 -4.41 1.24 -32.52
N THR A 93 -5.33 0.29 -32.48
CA THR A 93 -5.60 -0.57 -31.33
C THR A 93 -4.41 -1.41 -30.87
N ASP A 94 -3.49 -1.71 -31.78
CA ASP A 94 -2.24 -2.41 -31.52
C ASP A 94 -1.23 -1.59 -30.69
N THR A 95 -1.45 -0.28 -30.52
CA THR A 95 -0.64 0.58 -29.65
C THR A 95 -1.14 0.62 -28.21
N GLU A 96 -2.34 0.15 -27.95
CA GLU A 96 -2.91 0.09 -26.62
C GLU A 96 -2.45 -1.13 -25.85
N ASN A 97 -2.41 -1.01 -24.53
CA ASN A 97 -2.07 -2.09 -23.60
C ASN A 97 -0.75 -2.81 -23.88
N SER A 98 0.20 -2.11 -24.52
CA SER A 98 1.52 -2.65 -24.86
C SER A 98 2.45 -2.83 -23.66
N LEU A 99 2.06 -2.35 -22.48
CA LEU A 99 2.83 -2.54 -21.24
C LEU A 99 2.69 -3.97 -20.73
N ARG A 100 3.81 -4.67 -20.57
CA ARG A 100 3.81 -6.00 -19.95
C ARG A 100 3.57 -5.88 -18.45
N ARG A 101 2.64 -6.69 -17.97
CA ARG A 101 2.31 -6.80 -16.55
C ARG A 101 3.05 -7.97 -15.91
N CYS A 102 2.97 -8.04 -14.59
CA CYS A 102 3.67 -9.02 -13.76
C CYS A 102 3.41 -10.46 -14.21
N GLU A 103 2.17 -10.76 -14.55
CA GLU A 103 1.69 -12.09 -14.95
C GLU A 103 2.28 -12.58 -16.29
N SER A 104 2.89 -11.68 -17.09
CA SER A 104 3.56 -12.08 -18.33
C SER A 104 4.90 -12.78 -18.10
N CYS A 105 5.48 -12.64 -16.89
CA CYS A 105 6.77 -13.22 -16.51
C CYS A 105 6.69 -14.08 -15.25
N HIS A 106 5.72 -13.82 -14.36
CA HIS A 106 5.59 -14.50 -13.07
C HIS A 106 4.41 -15.45 -13.04
N ASP A 107 4.64 -16.68 -12.62
CA ASP A 107 3.59 -17.63 -12.26
C ASP A 107 3.11 -17.36 -10.83
N ALA A 108 2.16 -16.41 -10.73
CA ALA A 108 1.62 -15.98 -9.43
C ALA A 108 0.91 -17.11 -8.67
N GLU A 109 0.31 -18.07 -9.40
CA GLU A 109 -0.43 -19.17 -8.80
C GLU A 109 0.46 -20.09 -7.96
N ASN A 110 1.62 -20.45 -8.48
CA ASN A 110 2.52 -21.39 -7.83
C ASN A 110 3.33 -20.76 -6.69
N VAL A 111 3.75 -19.49 -6.85
CA VAL A 111 4.57 -18.83 -5.83
C VAL A 111 3.77 -18.31 -4.62
N HIS A 112 2.43 -18.29 -4.70
CA HIS A 112 1.54 -17.83 -3.63
C HIS A 112 0.66 -18.95 -3.06
N GLU A 113 1.10 -20.19 -3.09
CA GLU A 113 0.37 -21.33 -2.52
C GLU A 113 0.05 -21.17 -1.02
N TRP A 114 0.86 -20.39 -0.31
CA TRP A 114 0.67 -20.07 1.11
C TRP A 114 -0.47 -19.07 1.38
N LEU A 115 -0.92 -18.31 0.34
CA LEU A 115 -1.90 -17.23 0.51
C LEU A 115 -3.33 -17.80 0.64
N PRO A 116 -4.04 -17.51 1.76
CA PRO A 116 -5.43 -17.88 1.89
C PRO A 116 -6.30 -17.24 0.80
N TYR A 117 -7.20 -17.99 0.20
CA TYR A 117 -8.13 -17.50 -0.84
C TYR A 117 -7.44 -16.71 -1.97
N LYS A 118 -6.26 -17.15 -2.41
CA LYS A 118 -5.40 -16.47 -3.39
C LYS A 118 -6.16 -15.99 -4.64
N GLN A 119 -7.11 -16.77 -5.16
CA GLN A 119 -7.91 -16.39 -6.33
C GLN A 119 -8.71 -15.09 -6.10
N ARG A 120 -9.28 -14.91 -4.92
CA ARG A 120 -10.01 -13.69 -4.57
C ARG A 120 -9.07 -12.48 -4.52
N HIS A 121 -7.88 -12.67 -3.98
CA HIS A 121 -6.86 -11.60 -3.97
C HIS A 121 -6.43 -11.24 -5.38
N PHE A 122 -6.15 -12.22 -6.25
CA PHE A 122 -5.70 -11.97 -7.62
C PHE A 122 -6.75 -11.33 -8.52
N VAL A 123 -8.03 -11.60 -8.28
CA VAL A 123 -9.11 -10.90 -8.98
C VAL A 123 -9.27 -9.46 -8.49
N SER A 124 -9.08 -9.21 -7.19
CA SER A 124 -9.37 -7.91 -6.58
C SER A 124 -8.17 -6.96 -6.48
N LEU A 125 -6.94 -7.51 -6.45
CA LEU A 125 -5.71 -6.73 -6.20
C LEU A 125 -4.75 -6.83 -7.38
N ALA A 126 -4.11 -5.72 -7.71
CA ALA A 126 -2.91 -5.72 -8.54
C ALA A 126 -1.71 -6.21 -7.71
N CYS A 127 -0.73 -6.83 -8.35
CA CYS A 127 0.46 -7.39 -7.68
C CYS A 127 1.21 -6.32 -6.88
N GLU A 128 1.27 -5.09 -7.41
CA GLU A 128 1.93 -3.94 -6.79
C GLU A 128 1.30 -3.55 -5.44
N SER A 129 0.03 -3.89 -5.18
CA SER A 129 -0.62 -3.57 -3.89
C SER A 129 0.03 -4.25 -2.70
N CYS A 130 0.63 -5.43 -2.92
CA CYS A 130 1.42 -6.14 -1.91
C CYS A 130 2.92 -5.89 -2.08
N HIS A 131 3.40 -5.79 -3.34
CA HIS A 131 4.82 -5.71 -3.66
C HIS A 131 5.39 -4.28 -3.71
N VAL A 132 4.57 -3.25 -3.42
CA VAL A 132 5.01 -1.86 -3.21
C VAL A 132 4.45 -1.35 -1.88
N PRO A 133 4.93 -1.86 -0.73
CA PRO A 133 4.36 -1.54 0.58
C PRO A 133 4.65 -0.12 1.05
N LYS A 134 5.79 0.45 0.68
CA LYS A 134 6.25 1.79 1.07
C LYS A 134 7.26 2.32 0.06
N LEU A 135 7.21 3.63 -0.22
CA LEU A 135 8.17 4.31 -1.08
C LEU A 135 9.12 5.15 -0.24
N PHE A 136 10.41 5.10 -0.57
CA PHE A 136 11.49 5.82 0.14
C PHE A 136 12.12 6.90 -0.75
N GLY A 137 11.29 7.79 -1.26
CA GLY A 137 11.72 8.93 -2.05
C GLY A 137 10.77 10.12 -1.87
N PRO A 138 11.20 11.34 -2.21
CA PRO A 138 10.36 12.51 -2.14
C PRO A 138 9.13 12.35 -3.05
N GLY A 139 7.97 12.09 -2.45
CA GLY A 139 6.70 11.95 -3.17
C GLY A 139 5.99 13.30 -3.27
N LEU A 140 5.83 13.85 -4.47
CA LEU A 140 5.08 15.09 -4.65
C LEU A 140 3.68 14.95 -4.08
N GLN A 141 3.28 15.87 -3.23
CA GLN A 141 1.99 15.93 -2.56
C GLN A 141 1.10 17.02 -3.14
N THR A 142 1.64 18.25 -3.19
CA THR A 142 0.92 19.44 -3.62
C THR A 142 1.74 20.23 -4.62
N VAL A 143 1.07 20.81 -5.60
CA VAL A 143 1.61 21.83 -6.51
C VAL A 143 0.65 23.02 -6.52
N ASP A 144 1.06 24.10 -5.90
CA ASP A 144 0.23 25.30 -5.81
C ASP A 144 0.74 26.37 -6.78
N TRP A 145 -0.06 26.66 -7.81
CA TRP A 145 0.18 27.68 -8.81
C TRP A 145 -0.58 28.98 -8.50
N THR A 146 -1.18 29.10 -7.33
CA THR A 146 -1.89 30.33 -6.97
C THR A 146 -0.92 31.45 -6.64
N MET A 147 0.31 31.10 -6.24
CA MET A 147 1.45 31.99 -6.02
C MET A 147 2.73 31.33 -6.57
N LEU A 148 3.72 32.14 -6.93
CA LEU A 148 5.05 31.70 -7.33
C LEU A 148 6.07 32.05 -6.23
N ASP A 149 7.08 31.16 -6.06
CA ASP A 149 8.24 31.45 -5.21
C ASP A 149 9.21 32.46 -5.86
N ALA A 150 10.29 32.83 -5.17
CA ALA A 150 11.30 33.77 -5.65
C ALA A 150 12.00 33.28 -6.94
N GLU A 151 12.08 31.97 -7.14
CA GLU A 151 12.60 31.31 -8.35
C GLU A 151 11.54 31.19 -9.47
N LYS A 152 10.38 31.83 -9.25
CA LYS A 152 9.25 31.82 -10.20
C LYS A 152 8.70 30.42 -10.46
N GLN A 153 8.78 29.52 -9.45
CA GLN A 153 8.21 28.18 -9.49
C GLN A 153 6.93 28.12 -8.65
N PRO A 154 6.04 27.16 -8.90
CA PRO A 154 4.90 26.90 -8.02
C PRO A 154 5.37 26.37 -6.68
N LEU A 155 4.64 26.66 -5.62
CA LEU A 155 4.90 26.10 -4.31
C LEU A 155 4.67 24.59 -4.35
N ARG A 156 5.61 23.82 -3.79
CA ARG A 156 5.53 22.37 -3.78
C ARG A 156 5.63 21.82 -2.37
N GLN A 157 4.81 20.83 -2.08
CA GLN A 157 4.93 20.02 -0.85
C GLN A 157 5.24 18.58 -1.22
N TYR A 158 6.02 17.92 -0.37
CA TYR A 158 6.43 16.54 -0.56
C TYR A 158 6.03 15.71 0.65
N ARG A 159 5.61 14.47 0.39
CA ARG A 159 5.13 13.55 1.41
C ARG A 159 6.26 13.09 2.31
N ASN A 160 6.02 13.19 3.62
CA ASN A 160 6.91 12.64 4.65
C ASN A 160 8.38 13.00 4.41
N VAL A 161 8.62 14.24 4.06
CA VAL A 161 9.94 14.85 3.91
C VAL A 161 10.01 16.06 4.85
N THR A 162 10.97 16.06 5.74
CA THR A 162 11.29 17.22 6.59
C THR A 162 12.47 17.94 5.98
N GLY A 163 12.33 19.23 5.71
CA GLY A 163 13.32 20.06 5.03
C GLY A 163 13.09 20.15 3.51
N ASP A 164 14.03 20.75 2.81
CA ASP A 164 13.99 20.86 1.35
C ASP A 164 14.24 19.47 0.71
N PRO A 165 13.31 18.93 -0.11
CA PRO A 165 13.42 17.59 -0.68
C PRO A 165 14.63 17.41 -1.62
N VAL A 166 15.25 18.48 -2.06
CA VAL A 166 16.45 18.47 -2.92
C VAL A 166 17.73 18.56 -2.08
N ALA A 167 17.63 19.01 -0.82
CA ALA A 167 18.78 19.13 0.06
C ALA A 167 19.24 17.77 0.60
N VAL A 168 20.52 17.62 0.80
CA VAL A 168 21.16 16.36 1.26
C VAL A 168 20.80 16.05 2.72
N ASP A 169 20.49 17.05 3.50
CA ASP A 169 20.17 16.99 4.94
C ASP A 169 18.66 16.80 5.22
N SER A 170 17.81 16.84 4.19
CA SER A 170 16.38 16.55 4.35
C SER A 170 16.17 15.12 4.84
N LEU A 171 15.26 14.94 5.80
CA LEU A 171 14.89 13.61 6.29
C LEU A 171 13.69 13.07 5.54
N ILE A 172 13.86 11.90 4.93
CA ILE A 172 12.80 11.17 4.21
C ILE A 172 12.31 10.02 5.09
N GLU A 173 11.08 10.06 5.53
CA GLU A 173 10.44 8.97 6.29
C GLU A 173 9.86 7.89 5.36
N GLY A 174 9.67 8.21 4.10
CA GLY A 174 8.93 7.40 3.14
C GLY A 174 7.43 7.42 3.39
N PHE A 175 6.63 7.02 2.41
CA PHE A 175 5.18 7.01 2.53
C PHE A 175 4.56 5.71 1.99
N LYS A 176 3.42 5.34 2.56
CA LYS A 176 2.59 4.26 2.06
C LYS A 176 1.67 4.79 0.97
N PRO A 177 1.57 4.12 -0.20
CA PRO A 177 0.65 4.54 -1.25
C PRO A 177 -0.80 4.37 -0.81
N VAL A 178 -1.69 5.18 -1.40
CA VAL A 178 -3.13 4.93 -1.31
C VAL A 178 -3.51 3.81 -2.29
N ILE A 179 -4.43 2.95 -1.89
CA ILE A 179 -4.90 1.84 -2.71
C ILE A 179 -6.25 2.19 -3.31
N LEU A 180 -6.32 2.28 -4.64
CA LEU A 180 -7.50 2.70 -5.39
C LEU A 180 -7.77 1.77 -6.57
N PRO A 181 -9.00 1.70 -7.08
CA PRO A 181 -9.32 0.95 -8.28
C PRO A 181 -8.53 1.44 -9.49
N ARG A 182 -7.91 0.50 -10.20
CA ARG A 182 -7.22 0.69 -11.48
C ARG A 182 -7.75 -0.32 -12.49
N GLU A 183 -8.14 0.17 -13.64
CA GLU A 183 -8.53 -0.67 -14.76
C GLU A 183 -7.32 -1.40 -15.33
N ASN A 184 -7.45 -2.71 -15.52
CA ASN A 184 -6.45 -3.53 -16.20
C ASN A 184 -6.64 -3.50 -17.74
N ALA A 185 -5.80 -4.23 -18.47
CA ALA A 185 -5.91 -4.31 -19.92
C ALA A 185 -7.21 -4.98 -20.44
N ALA A 186 -7.87 -5.77 -19.62
CA ALA A 186 -9.14 -6.43 -19.94
C ALA A 186 -10.37 -5.59 -19.57
N GLY A 187 -10.17 -4.41 -18.94
CA GLY A 187 -11.26 -3.56 -18.45
C GLY A 187 -11.72 -3.87 -17.03
N ASP A 188 -11.10 -4.85 -16.34
CA ASP A 188 -11.45 -5.18 -14.98
C ASP A 188 -10.80 -4.20 -13.99
N LEU A 189 -11.54 -3.82 -12.96
CA LEU A 189 -11.02 -2.98 -11.89
C LEU A 189 -10.30 -3.82 -10.84
N ARG A 190 -9.02 -3.51 -10.59
CA ARG A 190 -8.23 -4.07 -9.49
C ARG A 190 -7.70 -2.96 -8.60
N LEU A 191 -7.68 -3.19 -7.31
CA LEU A 191 -7.09 -2.25 -6.35
C LEU A 191 -5.57 -2.22 -6.56
N ALA A 192 -5.02 -1.04 -6.75
CA ALA A 192 -3.61 -0.79 -7.06
C ALA A 192 -3.06 0.42 -6.29
N PRO A 193 -1.75 0.51 -6.07
CA PRO A 193 -1.17 1.63 -5.35
C PRO A 193 -1.08 2.90 -6.21
N PHE A 194 -1.41 4.03 -5.58
CA PHE A 194 -1.33 5.37 -6.16
C PHE A 194 -0.66 6.36 -5.21
N ASN A 195 -0.04 7.38 -5.80
CA ASN A 195 0.18 8.65 -5.15
C ASN A 195 -0.85 9.65 -5.68
N LEU A 196 -1.46 10.44 -4.80
CA LEU A 196 -2.34 11.53 -5.17
C LEU A 196 -1.57 12.84 -5.12
N VAL A 197 -1.62 13.61 -6.19
CA VAL A 197 -1.05 14.95 -6.25
C VAL A 197 -2.18 15.94 -6.40
N THR A 198 -2.25 16.92 -5.51
CA THR A 198 -3.25 17.96 -5.54
C THR A 198 -2.68 19.22 -6.17
N SER A 199 -3.41 19.86 -7.06
CA SER A 199 -2.98 21.09 -7.73
C SER A 199 -4.00 22.17 -7.56
N TRP A 200 -3.55 23.41 -7.29
CA TRP A 200 -4.33 24.63 -7.30
C TRP A 200 -3.79 25.57 -8.36
N TYR A 201 -4.66 26.26 -9.08
CA TYR A 201 -4.28 27.20 -10.14
C TYR A 201 -5.38 28.20 -10.44
N TRP A 202 -5.01 29.33 -11.01
CA TRP A 202 -5.96 30.34 -11.46
C TRP A 202 -6.53 30.00 -12.84
N LEU A 203 -7.83 30.22 -13.00
CA LEU A 203 -8.52 30.28 -14.28
C LEU A 203 -8.91 31.73 -14.59
N ALA A 204 -8.92 32.10 -15.86
CA ALA A 204 -9.32 33.43 -16.34
C ALA A 204 -10.06 33.36 -17.67
N GLY A 205 -10.88 34.36 -17.96
CA GLY A 205 -11.52 34.55 -19.24
C GLY A 205 -12.90 33.90 -19.42
N ASP A 206 -13.41 33.96 -20.64
CA ASP A 206 -14.63 33.28 -21.07
C ASP A 206 -14.39 32.80 -22.53
N PRO A 207 -14.21 31.51 -22.77
CA PRO A 207 -14.22 30.42 -21.77
C PRO A 207 -13.06 30.48 -20.76
N LEU A 208 -13.27 29.88 -19.58
CA LEU A 208 -12.24 29.78 -18.53
C LEU A 208 -11.06 28.93 -19.00
N VAL A 209 -9.86 29.49 -18.94
CA VAL A 209 -8.62 28.81 -19.26
C VAL A 209 -7.60 29.00 -18.14
N PRO A 210 -6.68 28.02 -17.90
CA PRO A 210 -5.62 28.19 -16.92
C PRO A 210 -4.73 29.40 -17.22
N VAL A 211 -4.46 30.21 -16.19
CA VAL A 211 -3.52 31.32 -16.27
C VAL A 211 -2.11 30.76 -16.46
N SER A 212 -1.43 31.20 -17.49
CA SER A 212 -0.10 30.71 -17.82
C SER A 212 0.96 31.22 -16.81
N ARG A 213 2.07 30.52 -16.71
CA ARG A 213 3.20 30.92 -15.86
C ARG A 213 3.67 32.34 -16.22
N ALA A 214 3.78 32.67 -17.50
CA ALA A 214 4.21 34.02 -17.93
C ALA A 214 3.26 35.13 -17.46
N GLN A 215 1.96 34.86 -17.41
CA GLN A 215 0.97 35.81 -16.88
C GLN A 215 1.07 35.94 -15.36
N LEU A 216 1.33 34.80 -14.64
CA LEU A 216 1.57 34.85 -13.21
C LEU A 216 2.85 35.64 -12.88
N GLU A 217 3.95 35.39 -13.59
CA GLU A 217 5.19 36.14 -13.44
C GLU A 217 4.99 37.65 -13.69
N ALA A 218 4.30 38.03 -14.76
CA ALA A 218 4.02 39.41 -15.06
C ALA A 218 3.14 40.12 -14.02
N ALA A 219 2.26 39.40 -13.36
CA ALA A 219 1.40 39.93 -12.30
C ALA A 219 2.12 40.05 -10.96
N MET A 220 2.99 39.07 -10.60
CA MET A 220 3.56 38.93 -9.28
C MET A 220 4.92 39.62 -9.11
N PHE A 221 5.67 39.78 -10.20
CA PHE A 221 7.03 40.34 -10.15
C PHE A 221 7.17 41.65 -10.89
N LEU A 222 8.04 42.50 -10.38
CA LEU A 222 8.49 43.76 -10.99
C LEU A 222 10.02 43.80 -10.87
N ASN A 223 10.72 43.82 -12.04
CA ASN A 223 12.20 43.79 -12.07
C ASN A 223 12.80 42.64 -11.26
N ASP A 224 12.27 41.42 -11.41
CA ASP A 224 12.67 40.15 -10.74
C ASP A 224 12.48 40.10 -9.22
N VAL A 225 11.82 41.10 -8.61
CA VAL A 225 11.40 41.06 -7.20
C VAL A 225 9.87 41.05 -7.11
N TYR A 226 9.32 40.62 -6.00
CA TYR A 226 7.87 40.66 -5.82
C TYR A 226 7.33 42.07 -5.93
N HIS A 227 6.15 42.22 -6.55
CA HIS A 227 5.50 43.51 -6.69
C HIS A 227 5.17 44.10 -5.32
N PRO A 228 5.47 45.40 -5.07
CA PRO A 228 5.27 46.05 -3.77
C PRO A 228 3.85 45.91 -3.20
N ASP A 229 2.82 45.86 -4.07
CA ASP A 229 1.43 45.67 -3.64
C ASP A 229 1.21 44.30 -3.00
N LEU A 230 1.96 43.26 -3.41
CA LEU A 230 1.90 41.95 -2.80
C LEU A 230 2.66 41.92 -1.46
N VAL A 231 3.87 42.48 -1.46
CA VAL A 231 4.69 42.57 -0.23
C VAL A 231 3.92 43.29 0.87
N THR A 232 3.26 44.40 0.57
CA THR A 232 2.47 45.18 1.55
C THR A 232 1.38 44.35 2.25
N VAL A 233 0.84 43.32 1.59
CA VAL A 233 -0.28 42.51 2.13
C VAL A 233 0.18 41.17 2.67
N LEU A 234 1.18 40.54 2.04
CA LEU A 234 1.59 39.17 2.32
C LEU A 234 2.76 39.08 3.32
N ASP A 235 3.60 40.11 3.39
CA ASP A 235 4.72 40.19 4.33
C ASP A 235 4.19 40.35 5.78
N ALA A 236 4.11 39.20 6.48
CA ALA A 236 3.57 39.16 7.84
C ALA A 236 4.64 39.49 8.90
N ASN A 237 5.91 39.27 8.60
CA ASN A 237 7.02 39.49 9.53
C ASN A 237 7.65 40.88 9.39
N GLY A 238 7.39 41.60 8.26
CA GLY A 238 7.83 42.97 8.01
C GLY A 238 9.28 43.08 7.56
N ASP A 239 9.89 42.02 7.03
CA ASP A 239 11.28 42.03 6.56
C ASP A 239 11.44 42.46 5.09
N GLY A 240 10.35 42.62 4.36
CA GLY A 240 10.32 43.04 2.96
C GLY A 240 10.54 41.93 1.95
N GLU A 241 10.67 40.69 2.39
CA GLU A 241 10.78 39.49 1.57
C GLU A 241 9.51 38.64 1.73
N LEU A 242 9.16 37.84 0.74
CA LEU A 242 8.04 36.90 0.82
C LEU A 242 8.58 35.48 0.76
N GLU A 243 8.38 34.71 1.83
CA GLU A 243 8.86 33.34 1.89
C GLU A 243 7.90 32.39 2.67
N GLY A 244 8.10 31.11 2.49
CA GLY A 244 7.46 30.09 3.30
C GLY A 244 5.94 30.18 3.37
N ALA A 245 5.40 30.47 4.56
CA ALA A 245 3.97 30.53 4.82
C ALA A 245 3.29 31.77 4.21
N GLU A 246 4.04 32.85 4.01
CA GLU A 246 3.55 34.12 3.45
C GLU A 246 3.13 33.99 1.99
N LEU A 247 3.69 33.00 1.29
CA LEU A 247 3.30 32.68 -0.09
C LEU A 247 2.02 31.85 -0.18
N ARG A 248 1.46 31.38 0.94
CA ARG A 248 0.25 30.55 0.96
C ARG A 248 -0.99 31.41 0.99
N LEU A 249 -1.80 31.36 -0.04
CA LEU A 249 -3.05 32.14 -0.12
C LEU A 249 -4.17 31.47 0.70
N VAL A 250 -4.10 31.59 2.03
CA VAL A 250 -5.03 30.90 2.95
C VAL A 250 -6.17 31.80 3.45
N ASP A 251 -6.09 33.12 3.25
CA ASP A 251 -7.09 34.08 3.65
C ASP A 251 -7.57 34.95 2.48
N GLU A 252 -8.68 35.64 2.67
CA GLU A 252 -9.30 36.45 1.61
C GLU A 252 -8.48 37.70 1.24
N ALA A 253 -7.69 38.23 2.15
CA ALA A 253 -6.84 39.39 1.89
C ALA A 253 -5.72 39.04 0.90
N SER A 254 -5.02 37.93 1.14
CA SER A 254 -3.97 37.40 0.28
C SER A 254 -4.50 37.03 -1.11
N VAL A 255 -5.63 36.31 -1.17
CA VAL A 255 -6.32 35.97 -2.45
C VAL A 255 -6.72 37.23 -3.23
N THR A 256 -7.25 38.23 -2.52
CA THR A 256 -7.70 39.48 -3.16
C THR A 256 -6.52 40.29 -3.69
N ALA A 257 -5.40 40.33 -2.97
CA ALA A 257 -4.18 41.02 -3.43
C ALA A 257 -3.66 40.41 -4.73
N VAL A 258 -3.52 39.10 -4.82
CA VAL A 258 -3.08 38.39 -6.02
C VAL A 258 -4.09 38.58 -7.17
N ARG A 259 -5.39 38.45 -6.89
CA ARG A 259 -6.45 38.67 -7.89
C ARG A 259 -6.36 40.06 -8.51
N LYS A 260 -6.21 41.10 -7.71
CA LYS A 260 -6.05 42.49 -8.22
C LYS A 260 -4.82 42.65 -9.10
N ARG A 261 -3.73 42.00 -8.76
CA ARG A 261 -2.51 42.00 -9.59
C ARG A 261 -2.75 41.33 -10.93
N LEU A 262 -3.41 40.18 -10.96
CA LEU A 262 -3.78 39.48 -12.19
C LEU A 262 -4.75 40.31 -13.03
N GLU A 263 -5.75 40.95 -12.41
CA GLU A 263 -6.67 41.87 -13.11
C GLU A 263 -5.94 43.05 -13.74
N SER A 264 -4.90 43.60 -13.07
CA SER A 264 -4.10 44.69 -13.59
C SER A 264 -3.30 44.35 -14.85
N THR A 265 -3.07 43.07 -15.13
CA THR A 265 -2.47 42.56 -16.38
C THR A 265 -3.49 42.34 -17.50
N GLY A 266 -4.77 42.66 -17.27
CA GLY A 266 -5.84 42.52 -18.25
C GLY A 266 -6.62 41.22 -18.19
N LEU A 267 -6.36 40.35 -17.18
CA LEU A 267 -7.13 39.15 -16.99
C LEU A 267 -8.48 39.45 -16.33
N THR A 268 -9.51 38.76 -16.73
CA THR A 268 -10.88 38.91 -16.21
C THR A 268 -11.48 37.60 -15.80
N ASN A 269 -12.56 37.63 -15.02
CA ASN A 269 -13.28 36.46 -14.57
C ASN A 269 -12.36 35.43 -13.87
N LEU A 270 -11.56 35.92 -12.91
CA LEU A 270 -10.56 35.12 -12.19
C LEU A 270 -11.19 34.26 -11.10
N GLN A 271 -10.87 32.98 -11.11
CA GLN A 271 -11.24 32.03 -10.07
C GLN A 271 -10.14 31.01 -9.83
N ILE A 272 -10.03 30.52 -8.59
CA ILE A 272 -9.11 29.41 -8.26
C ILE A 272 -9.84 28.10 -8.52
N GLN A 273 -9.17 27.18 -9.20
CA GLN A 273 -9.59 25.81 -9.42
C GLN A 273 -8.62 24.86 -8.72
N SER A 274 -9.12 23.72 -8.30
CA SER A 274 -8.28 22.68 -7.72
C SER A 274 -8.67 21.30 -8.22
N GLU A 275 -7.68 20.39 -8.24
CA GLU A 275 -7.90 19.04 -8.72
C GLU A 275 -6.96 18.05 -8.04
N ILE A 276 -7.43 16.80 -7.90
CA ILE A 276 -6.63 15.67 -7.42
C ILE A 276 -6.29 14.78 -8.60
N THR A 277 -5.00 14.56 -8.83
CA THR A 277 -4.51 13.66 -9.86
C THR A 277 -3.98 12.37 -9.26
N PRO A 278 -4.53 11.21 -9.62
CA PRO A 278 -3.97 9.93 -9.25
C PRO A 278 -2.80 9.57 -10.16
N PHE A 279 -1.66 9.23 -9.56
CA PHE A 279 -0.48 8.69 -10.24
C PHE A 279 -0.25 7.24 -9.83
N SER A 280 -0.47 6.32 -10.74
CA SER A 280 -0.23 4.90 -10.52
C SER A 280 1.24 4.62 -10.19
N ILE A 281 1.46 3.77 -9.21
CA ILE A 281 2.77 3.32 -8.77
C ILE A 281 2.99 1.90 -9.27
N SER A 282 4.05 1.70 -10.08
CA SER A 282 4.38 0.40 -10.67
C SER A 282 5.85 0.05 -10.51
N HIS A 283 6.65 0.94 -9.93
CA HIS A 283 8.06 0.75 -9.61
C HIS A 283 8.27 0.72 -8.10
N ASN A 284 9.49 0.46 -7.66
CA ASN A 284 9.87 0.18 -6.27
C ASN A 284 9.28 -1.15 -5.78
N VAL A 285 9.24 -2.11 -6.69
CA VAL A 285 8.78 -3.47 -6.39
C VAL A 285 9.79 -4.16 -5.49
N VAL A 286 9.32 -4.67 -4.36
CA VAL A 286 10.14 -5.45 -3.42
C VAL A 286 9.92 -6.95 -3.63
N ASN A 287 10.90 -7.76 -3.19
CA ASN A 287 10.74 -9.20 -3.22
C ASN A 287 9.72 -9.70 -2.19
N GLY A 288 9.38 -10.97 -2.25
CA GLY A 288 8.37 -11.56 -1.38
C GLY A 288 8.67 -11.49 0.12
N LEU A 289 9.92 -11.25 0.55
CA LEU A 289 10.25 -11.11 1.97
C LEU A 289 9.81 -9.75 2.53
N GLN A 290 9.91 -8.70 1.73
CA GLN A 290 9.55 -7.33 2.08
C GLN A 290 8.13 -6.94 1.66
N ALA A 291 7.45 -7.80 0.88
CA ALA A 291 6.07 -7.56 0.47
C ALA A 291 5.10 -7.57 1.65
N THR A 292 3.97 -6.89 1.51
CA THR A 292 2.88 -6.92 2.50
C THR A 292 2.32 -8.34 2.62
N LYS A 293 2.50 -8.98 3.78
CA LYS A 293 2.07 -10.35 4.05
C LYS A 293 1.06 -10.46 5.20
N GLU A 294 1.04 -9.49 6.08
CA GLU A 294 0.13 -9.50 7.22
C GLU A 294 -1.27 -9.10 6.79
N CYS A 295 -2.24 -9.94 7.09
CA CYS A 295 -3.64 -9.72 6.74
C CYS A 295 -4.19 -8.42 7.35
N SER A 296 -3.74 -8.05 8.54
CA SER A 296 -4.12 -6.82 9.24
C SER A 296 -3.76 -5.54 8.48
N ASN A 297 -2.72 -5.58 7.64
CA ASN A 297 -2.34 -4.43 6.81
C ASN A 297 -3.44 -3.99 5.83
N CYS A 298 -4.33 -4.91 5.43
CA CYS A 298 -5.45 -4.63 4.54
C CYS A 298 -6.82 -4.87 5.20
N HIS A 299 -6.92 -5.84 6.12
CA HIS A 299 -8.18 -6.28 6.73
C HIS A 299 -8.36 -5.73 8.16
N HIS A 300 -7.98 -4.50 8.40
CA HIS A 300 -8.20 -3.80 9.67
C HIS A 300 -8.86 -2.45 9.42
N ARG A 301 -9.50 -1.86 10.44
CA ARG A 301 -10.16 -0.55 10.30
C ARG A 301 -9.20 0.59 9.98
N ASP A 302 -7.97 0.51 10.48
CA ASP A 302 -6.89 1.48 10.24
C ASP A 302 -5.89 0.96 9.18
N SER A 303 -6.36 0.12 8.26
CA SER A 303 -5.53 -0.50 7.22
C SER A 303 -5.19 0.45 6.08
N LEU A 304 -4.27 0.02 5.21
CA LEU A 304 -3.95 0.72 3.95
C LEU A 304 -5.18 1.02 3.08
N LEU A 305 -6.24 0.22 3.23
CA LEU A 305 -7.48 0.37 2.47
C LEU A 305 -8.44 1.40 3.08
N ALA A 306 -8.27 1.78 4.35
CA ALA A 306 -9.17 2.66 5.08
C ALA A 306 -8.47 3.89 5.66
N ALA A 307 -7.13 3.94 5.59
CA ALA A 307 -6.36 5.05 6.14
C ALA A 307 -6.63 6.36 5.38
N SER A 308 -6.66 7.43 6.14
CA SER A 308 -6.68 8.78 5.58
C SER A 308 -5.37 9.09 4.87
N PHE A 309 -5.46 9.64 3.66
CA PHE A 309 -4.32 10.00 2.84
C PHE A 309 -4.22 11.53 2.74
N SER A 310 -3.16 12.12 3.30
CA SER A 310 -2.97 13.56 3.30
C SER A 310 -2.78 14.10 1.88
N LEU A 311 -3.55 15.12 1.50
CA LEU A 311 -3.49 15.78 0.20
C LEU A 311 -2.75 17.11 0.25
N SER A 312 -2.94 17.90 1.31
CA SER A 312 -2.29 19.19 1.51
C SER A 312 -2.33 19.58 2.98
N GLU A 313 -1.37 20.41 3.40
CA GLU A 313 -1.34 21.01 4.72
C GLU A 313 -2.20 22.26 4.84
N TYR A 314 -2.55 22.88 3.71
CA TYR A 314 -3.35 24.12 3.63
C TYR A 314 -4.28 24.08 2.41
N LEU A 315 -5.20 25.04 2.36
CA LEU A 315 -6.25 25.10 1.37
C LEU A 315 -6.20 26.45 0.63
N PRO A 316 -5.47 26.53 -0.52
CA PRO A 316 -5.37 27.78 -1.29
C PRO A 316 -6.74 28.34 -1.69
N GLY A 317 -6.98 29.60 -1.30
CA GLY A 317 -8.27 30.29 -1.58
C GLY A 317 -9.50 29.66 -0.95
N GLY A 318 -9.33 28.74 0.00
CA GLY A 318 -10.44 27.97 0.57
C GLY A 318 -11.10 26.98 -0.40
N VAL A 319 -10.48 26.71 -1.56
CA VAL A 319 -11.05 25.88 -2.63
C VAL A 319 -10.71 24.41 -2.38
N GLN A 320 -11.75 23.60 -2.15
CA GLN A 320 -11.59 22.15 -1.98
C GLN A 320 -11.21 21.48 -3.31
N PRO A 321 -10.26 20.54 -3.29
CA PRO A 321 -9.86 19.85 -4.51
C PRO A 321 -10.89 18.81 -4.94
N GLU A 322 -11.14 18.79 -6.25
CA GLU A 322 -12.04 17.85 -6.89
C GLU A 322 -11.26 16.69 -7.53
N PRO A 323 -11.75 15.46 -7.43
CA PRO A 323 -11.16 14.31 -8.12
C PRO A 323 -11.16 14.53 -9.64
N LEU A 324 -9.99 14.44 -10.26
CA LEU A 324 -9.93 14.42 -11.71
C LEU A 324 -10.24 13.03 -12.25
N SER A 325 -11.25 12.96 -13.12
CA SER A 325 -11.55 11.73 -13.85
C SER A 325 -10.45 11.46 -14.88
N ILE A 326 -9.62 10.45 -14.62
CA ILE A 326 -8.59 9.98 -15.54
C ILE A 326 -8.93 8.57 -15.99
N ALA A 327 -8.82 8.32 -17.29
CA ALA A 327 -9.03 6.98 -17.83
C ALA A 327 -8.16 5.93 -17.11
N GLY A 328 -8.78 4.89 -16.60
CA GLY A 328 -8.14 3.76 -15.93
C GLY A 328 -7.79 3.94 -14.45
N ALA A 329 -8.28 5.01 -13.79
CA ALA A 329 -8.23 5.14 -12.35
C ALA A 329 -9.54 5.74 -11.84
N GLU A 330 -10.14 5.09 -10.85
CA GLU A 330 -11.35 5.58 -10.19
C GLU A 330 -10.99 6.10 -8.79
N LEU A 331 -11.20 7.41 -8.57
CA LEU A 331 -11.05 8.06 -7.27
C LEU A 331 -12.35 7.91 -6.48
N SER A 332 -12.60 6.71 -5.97
CA SER A 332 -13.73 6.47 -5.07
C SER A 332 -13.33 6.83 -3.63
N GLY A 333 -13.92 7.92 -3.13
CA GLY A 333 -13.62 8.42 -1.79
C GLY A 333 -14.16 9.82 -1.56
N ALA A 334 -13.92 10.35 -0.38
CA ALA A 334 -14.33 11.69 0.04
C ALA A 334 -13.13 12.55 0.42
N VAL A 335 -13.20 13.82 0.08
CA VAL A 335 -12.25 14.83 0.57
C VAL A 335 -12.77 15.39 1.89
N SER A 336 -11.93 15.41 2.90
CA SER A 336 -12.23 16.02 4.19
C SER A 336 -11.25 17.12 4.54
N THR A 337 -11.73 18.21 5.11
CA THR A 337 -10.90 19.31 5.60
C THR A 337 -10.78 19.20 7.12
N GLY A 338 -9.55 19.16 7.60
CA GLY A 338 -9.24 19.11 9.03
C GLY A 338 -9.08 20.50 9.65
N SER A 339 -8.82 20.52 10.96
CA SER A 339 -8.49 21.75 11.69
C SER A 339 -7.20 22.34 11.14
N GLY A 340 -7.20 23.65 10.85
CA GLY A 340 -6.03 24.34 10.29
C GLY A 340 -5.91 24.32 8.77
N GLY A 341 -6.95 23.84 8.03
CA GLY A 341 -6.98 23.84 6.57
C GLY A 341 -6.28 22.65 5.92
N SER A 342 -5.84 21.66 6.70
CA SER A 342 -5.30 20.41 6.14
C SER A 342 -6.37 19.64 5.34
N VAL A 343 -5.99 19.07 4.22
CA VAL A 343 -6.89 18.36 3.31
C VAL A 343 -6.49 16.89 3.25
N ASN A 344 -7.47 16.01 3.44
CA ASN A 344 -7.26 14.58 3.44
C ASN A 344 -8.24 13.88 2.49
N PHE A 345 -7.78 12.80 1.88
CA PHE A 345 -8.61 11.89 1.09
C PHE A 345 -8.93 10.65 1.93
N LEU A 346 -10.21 10.35 2.05
CA LEU A 346 -10.71 9.14 2.70
C LEU A 346 -11.20 8.19 1.60
N THR A 347 -10.59 7.03 1.48
CA THR A 347 -11.02 6.03 0.50
C THR A 347 -12.38 5.46 0.89
N ASP A 348 -13.31 5.36 -0.09
CA ASP A 348 -14.56 4.61 0.09
C ASP A 348 -14.27 3.12 -0.05
N ASN A 349 -13.77 2.52 1.01
CA ASN A 349 -13.45 1.10 0.98
C ASN A 349 -14.48 0.28 1.75
N ARG A 350 -15.49 -0.20 1.04
CA ARG A 350 -16.54 -1.07 1.56
C ARG A 350 -15.99 -2.37 2.17
N ASN A 351 -14.77 -2.75 1.80
CA ASN A 351 -14.09 -3.95 2.30
C ASN A 351 -13.34 -3.73 3.62
N ALA A 352 -13.11 -2.49 4.05
CA ALA A 352 -12.46 -2.19 5.32
C ALA A 352 -13.28 -2.65 6.55
N GLY A 353 -14.59 -2.83 6.38
CA GLY A 353 -15.49 -3.39 7.39
C GLY A 353 -15.67 -4.91 7.33
N PHE A 354 -14.97 -5.61 6.44
CA PHE A 354 -15.12 -7.04 6.27
C PHE A 354 -14.59 -7.81 7.48
N TYR A 355 -15.48 -8.46 8.23
CA TYR A 355 -15.11 -9.24 9.41
C TYR A 355 -14.55 -10.60 9.01
N ILE A 356 -13.29 -10.85 9.34
CA ILE A 356 -12.64 -12.15 9.18
C ILE A 356 -12.50 -12.79 10.55
N ILE A 357 -13.16 -13.96 10.73
CA ILE A 357 -13.04 -14.76 11.93
C ILE A 357 -11.56 -15.15 12.12
N GLY A 358 -11.03 -14.93 13.33
CA GLY A 358 -9.63 -15.20 13.64
C GLY A 358 -8.71 -13.98 13.44
N LEU A 359 -9.03 -13.04 12.55
CA LEU A 359 -8.25 -11.81 12.40
C LEU A 359 -8.76 -10.69 13.33
N HIS A 360 -10.06 -10.42 13.32
CA HIS A 360 -10.65 -9.33 14.12
C HIS A 360 -10.80 -9.69 15.61
N ALA A 361 -10.81 -10.97 15.93
CA ALA A 361 -10.82 -11.48 17.29
C ALA A 361 -9.45 -12.02 17.75
N GLU A 362 -8.41 -11.81 16.96
CA GLU A 362 -7.08 -12.41 17.13
C GLU A 362 -6.52 -12.16 18.54
N GLY A 363 -6.55 -10.93 19.02
CA GLY A 363 -5.93 -10.58 20.30
C GLY A 363 -6.47 -11.35 21.50
N TRP A 364 -7.77 -11.47 21.67
CA TRP A 364 -8.33 -12.19 22.80
C TRP A 364 -8.33 -13.71 22.59
N VAL A 365 -8.44 -14.20 21.35
CA VAL A 365 -8.31 -15.62 21.01
C VAL A 365 -6.90 -16.10 21.28
N ASP A 366 -5.89 -15.35 20.88
CA ASP A 366 -4.48 -15.65 21.14
C ASP A 366 -4.19 -15.63 22.65
N ILE A 367 -4.67 -14.63 23.38
CA ILE A 367 -4.51 -14.56 24.85
C ILE A 367 -5.15 -15.78 25.52
N LEU A 368 -6.38 -16.12 25.15
CA LEU A 368 -7.08 -17.27 25.72
C LEU A 368 -6.35 -18.58 25.37
N GLY A 369 -5.91 -18.74 24.13
CA GLY A 369 -5.14 -19.90 23.69
C GLY A 369 -3.82 -20.05 24.44
N LEU A 370 -3.07 -18.96 24.61
CA LEU A 370 -1.83 -18.96 25.39
C LEU A 370 -2.07 -19.26 26.86
N LEU A 371 -3.09 -18.67 27.47
CA LEU A 371 -3.46 -18.96 28.87
C LEU A 371 -3.85 -20.43 29.08
N MET A 372 -4.63 -20.98 28.15
CA MET A 372 -4.98 -22.42 28.21
C MET A 372 -3.75 -23.31 28.05
N PHE A 373 -2.90 -22.99 27.05
CA PHE A 373 -1.69 -23.79 26.79
C PHE A 373 -0.73 -23.77 27.97
N PHE A 374 -0.36 -22.59 28.46
CA PHE A 374 0.53 -22.49 29.61
C PHE A 374 -0.12 -22.95 30.92
N GLY A 375 -1.44 -22.78 31.07
CA GLY A 375 -2.21 -23.28 32.20
C GLY A 375 -2.18 -24.82 32.29
N ILE A 376 -2.29 -25.52 31.17
CA ILE A 376 -2.19 -26.99 31.11
C ILE A 376 -0.76 -27.43 31.46
N ILE A 377 0.27 -26.81 30.85
CA ILE A 377 1.68 -27.12 31.13
C ILE A 377 1.96 -26.89 32.61
N PHE A 378 1.54 -25.78 33.18
CA PHE A 378 1.71 -25.47 34.59
C PHE A 378 1.01 -26.49 35.49
N GLY A 379 -0.26 -26.79 35.21
CA GLY A 379 -1.04 -27.77 35.97
C GLY A 379 -0.39 -29.17 35.97
N VAL A 380 0.02 -29.63 34.78
CA VAL A 380 0.74 -30.94 34.67
C VAL A 380 2.06 -30.91 35.40
N SER A 381 2.83 -29.81 35.28
CA SER A 381 4.12 -29.66 35.98
C SER A 381 3.96 -29.66 37.49
N VAL A 382 3.00 -28.87 38.01
CA VAL A 382 2.70 -28.84 39.47
C VAL A 382 2.27 -30.22 39.97
N HIS A 383 1.40 -30.90 39.21
CA HIS A 383 0.98 -32.25 39.56
C HIS A 383 2.16 -33.26 39.58
N ALA A 384 3.00 -33.21 38.56
CA ALA A 384 4.18 -34.08 38.48
C ALA A 384 5.17 -33.81 39.62
N ILE A 385 5.44 -32.54 39.93
CA ILE A 385 6.31 -32.15 41.05
C ILE A 385 5.70 -32.59 42.38
N ALA A 386 4.40 -32.37 42.59
CA ALA A 386 3.70 -32.78 43.82
C ALA A 386 3.77 -34.31 44.00
N ARG A 387 3.57 -35.08 42.93
CA ARG A 387 3.73 -36.54 42.96
C ARG A 387 5.16 -36.93 43.27
N TYR A 388 6.15 -36.29 42.67
CA TYR A 388 7.56 -36.56 42.93
C TYR A 388 7.92 -36.29 44.39
N ILE A 389 7.53 -35.17 44.96
CA ILE A 389 7.76 -34.81 46.36
C ILE A 389 7.06 -35.81 47.28
N SER A 390 5.80 -36.16 46.99
CA SER A 390 5.03 -37.13 47.77
C SER A 390 5.68 -38.50 47.74
N SER A 391 6.17 -38.95 46.59
CA SER A 391 6.89 -40.23 46.46
C SER A 391 8.19 -40.29 47.26
N ARG A 392 8.91 -39.14 47.33
CA ARG A 392 10.15 -39.04 48.14
C ARG A 392 9.91 -39.01 49.64
N ARG A 393 8.75 -38.51 50.07
CA ARG A 393 8.39 -38.43 51.52
C ARG A 393 7.77 -39.70 52.06
N ARG A 394 7.34 -40.65 51.20
CA ARG A 394 6.77 -41.94 51.66
C ARG A 394 7.89 -42.93 51.86
N PRO A 395 7.91 -43.68 53.00
CA PRO A 395 8.90 -44.76 53.22
C PRO A 395 8.73 -45.80 52.12
N PRO A 396 9.83 -46.41 51.67
CA PRO A 396 9.79 -47.49 50.69
C PRO A 396 8.96 -48.66 51.22
N VAL A 397 7.76 -48.81 50.68
CA VAL A 397 6.91 -49.97 50.93
C VAL A 397 7.39 -51.05 49.97
N HIS A 398 7.84 -52.20 50.51
CA HIS A 398 8.14 -53.36 49.71
C HIS A 398 6.83 -53.86 49.08
N ARG A 399 6.59 -53.46 47.79
CA ARG A 399 5.46 -53.94 47.01
C ARG A 399 5.95 -55.05 46.11
N GLU A 400 5.34 -56.20 46.16
CA GLU A 400 5.47 -57.15 45.08
C GLU A 400 4.83 -56.58 43.83
N TYR A 401 5.64 -56.34 42.80
CA TYR A 401 5.14 -55.84 41.52
C TYR A 401 4.53 -57.00 40.73
N VAL A 402 3.21 -57.01 40.63
CA VAL A 402 2.47 -57.89 39.72
C VAL A 402 2.32 -57.18 38.39
N ARG A 403 2.70 -57.82 37.29
CA ARG A 403 2.44 -57.31 35.95
C ARG A 403 0.96 -57.43 35.66
N VAL A 404 0.25 -56.31 35.68
CA VAL A 404 -1.16 -56.23 35.33
C VAL A 404 -1.26 -55.65 33.89
N HIS A 405 -2.06 -56.30 33.06
CA HIS A 405 -2.37 -55.79 31.72
C HIS A 405 -3.42 -54.69 31.89
N MET A 406 -3.00 -53.40 31.81
CA MET A 406 -3.88 -52.28 32.13
C MET A 406 -4.72 -51.84 30.92
N TYR A 407 -4.21 -52.01 29.73
CA TYR A 407 -4.87 -51.52 28.49
C TYR A 407 -4.78 -52.59 27.42
N ASP A 408 -5.91 -52.84 26.77
CA ASP A 408 -5.98 -53.73 25.61
C ASP A 408 -5.34 -53.11 24.37
N VAL A 409 -5.13 -53.94 23.35
CA VAL A 409 -4.53 -53.50 22.08
C VAL A 409 -5.37 -52.37 21.44
N TYR A 410 -6.71 -52.46 21.51
CA TYR A 410 -7.62 -51.46 20.98
C TYR A 410 -7.50 -50.10 21.68
N GLU A 411 -7.45 -50.08 23.01
CA GLU A 411 -7.30 -48.89 23.81
C GLU A 411 -5.98 -48.17 23.51
N ARG A 412 -4.89 -48.94 23.39
CA ARG A 412 -3.57 -48.40 23.00
C ARG A 412 -3.58 -47.84 21.58
N MET A 413 -4.23 -48.52 20.63
CA MET A 413 -4.35 -48.10 19.28
C MET A 413 -5.13 -46.74 19.18
N TRP A 414 -6.26 -46.63 19.87
CA TRP A 414 -7.06 -45.42 19.90
C TRP A 414 -6.33 -44.25 20.54
N HIS A 415 -5.63 -44.51 21.66
CA HIS A 415 -4.79 -43.49 22.30
C HIS A 415 -3.72 -42.96 21.36
N TRP A 416 -2.97 -43.82 20.71
CA TRP A 416 -1.90 -43.38 19.81
C TRP A 416 -2.44 -42.71 18.55
N LEU A 417 -3.55 -43.17 18.00
CA LEU A 417 -4.22 -42.52 16.88
C LEU A 417 -4.67 -41.12 17.30
N GLN A 418 -5.28 -40.97 18.44
CA GLN A 418 -5.74 -39.68 18.95
C GLN A 418 -4.56 -38.74 19.25
N ALA A 419 -3.53 -39.21 19.91
CA ALA A 419 -2.33 -38.43 20.23
C ALA A 419 -1.64 -37.94 18.94
N SER A 420 -1.48 -38.80 17.95
CA SER A 420 -0.89 -38.44 16.63
C SER A 420 -1.75 -37.44 15.88
N ALA A 421 -3.08 -37.65 15.84
CA ALA A 421 -4.00 -36.73 15.20
C ALA A 421 -3.96 -35.35 15.85
N ILE A 422 -3.93 -35.26 17.18
CA ILE A 422 -3.84 -33.98 17.90
C ILE A 422 -2.53 -33.27 17.59
N LEU A 423 -1.39 -33.96 17.61
CA LEU A 423 -0.09 -33.34 17.29
C LEU A 423 -0.06 -32.77 15.86
N LEU A 424 -0.60 -33.52 14.89
CA LEU A 424 -0.68 -33.07 13.50
C LEU A 424 -1.69 -31.93 13.36
N LEU A 425 -2.80 -31.94 14.09
CA LEU A 425 -3.76 -30.83 14.12
C LEU A 425 -3.16 -29.54 14.69
N ILE A 426 -2.35 -29.64 15.75
CA ILE A 426 -1.61 -28.49 16.30
C ILE A 426 -0.68 -27.92 15.23
N PHE A 427 0.11 -28.78 14.58
CA PHE A 427 1.05 -28.34 13.54
C PHE A 427 0.34 -27.70 12.34
N THR A 428 -0.67 -28.35 11.79
CA THR A 428 -1.44 -27.80 10.66
C THR A 428 -2.24 -26.56 11.07
N GLY A 429 -2.74 -26.52 12.30
CA GLY A 429 -3.43 -25.35 12.86
C GLY A 429 -2.52 -24.13 12.98
N LEU A 430 -1.26 -24.28 13.39
CA LEU A 430 -0.29 -23.18 13.42
C LEU A 430 -0.03 -22.62 12.00
N ILE A 431 0.07 -23.50 10.99
CA ILE A 431 0.26 -23.07 9.61
C ILE A 431 -0.96 -22.29 9.11
N ILE A 432 -2.18 -22.75 9.42
CA ILE A 432 -3.42 -22.09 9.03
C ILE A 432 -3.59 -20.74 9.74
N HIS A 433 -3.18 -20.66 11.01
CA HIS A 433 -3.31 -19.45 11.82
C HIS A 433 -2.35 -18.33 11.38
N LYS A 434 -1.11 -18.67 11.02
CA LYS A 434 -0.08 -17.70 10.59
C LYS A 434 0.59 -18.16 9.28
N PRO A 435 -0.13 -18.22 8.16
CA PRO A 435 0.36 -18.82 6.92
C PRO A 435 1.60 -18.11 6.36
N HIS A 436 1.75 -16.83 6.60
CA HIS A 436 2.88 -16.03 6.13
C HIS A 436 4.24 -16.43 6.74
N PHE A 437 4.25 -17.05 7.93
CA PHE A 437 5.47 -17.63 8.53
C PHE A 437 5.85 -18.97 7.91
N PHE A 438 4.90 -19.68 7.33
CA PHE A 438 5.05 -21.03 6.81
C PHE A 438 4.92 -21.08 5.28
N GLY A 439 5.47 -20.10 4.59
CA GLY A 439 5.31 -19.89 3.14
C GLY A 439 5.74 -21.05 2.23
N MET A 440 6.37 -22.10 2.78
CA MET A 440 6.73 -23.31 2.07
C MET A 440 5.57 -24.32 1.95
N PHE A 441 4.49 -24.12 2.68
CA PHE A 441 3.33 -25.02 2.67
C PHE A 441 2.18 -24.42 1.88
N SER A 442 1.51 -25.25 1.08
CA SER A 442 0.28 -24.87 0.39
C SER A 442 -0.85 -24.72 1.40
N PHE A 443 -1.44 -23.53 1.52
CA PHE A 443 -2.54 -23.24 2.43
C PHE A 443 -3.77 -24.14 2.19
N PRO A 444 -4.26 -24.30 0.93
CA PRO A 444 -5.39 -25.18 0.66
C PRO A 444 -5.12 -26.63 1.04
N TYR A 445 -3.89 -27.11 0.81
CA TYR A 445 -3.50 -28.46 1.19
C TYR A 445 -3.49 -28.63 2.72
N MET A 446 -2.93 -27.66 3.46
CA MET A 446 -2.91 -27.73 4.93
C MET A 446 -4.32 -27.69 5.52
N VAL A 447 -5.23 -26.89 4.98
CA VAL A 447 -6.65 -26.88 5.39
C VAL A 447 -7.31 -28.25 5.15
N ASN A 448 -7.07 -28.87 4.02
CA ASN A 448 -7.61 -30.20 3.71
C ASN A 448 -7.06 -31.26 4.70
N VAL A 449 -5.75 -31.26 4.96
CA VAL A 449 -5.13 -32.16 5.92
C VAL A 449 -5.71 -31.95 7.32
N HIS A 450 -5.84 -30.68 7.75
CA HIS A 450 -6.43 -30.33 9.04
C HIS A 450 -7.87 -30.85 9.20
N ASN A 451 -8.69 -30.67 8.18
CA ASN A 451 -10.07 -31.14 8.17
C ASN A 451 -10.15 -32.67 8.24
N VAL A 452 -9.34 -33.38 7.44
CA VAL A 452 -9.29 -34.87 7.47
C VAL A 452 -8.86 -35.36 8.85
N LEU A 453 -7.83 -34.78 9.43
CA LEU A 453 -7.38 -35.11 10.78
C LEU A 453 -8.44 -34.82 11.85
N GLY A 454 -9.18 -33.72 11.70
CA GLY A 454 -10.30 -33.37 12.55
C GLY A 454 -11.42 -34.43 12.50
N PHE A 455 -11.79 -34.87 11.31
CA PHE A 455 -12.76 -35.96 11.14
C PHE A 455 -12.25 -37.29 11.73
N ILE A 456 -11.00 -37.65 11.52
CA ILE A 456 -10.37 -38.84 12.15
C ILE A 456 -10.45 -38.72 13.66
N LEU A 457 -10.08 -37.58 14.25
CA LEU A 457 -10.11 -37.35 15.68
C LEU A 457 -11.52 -37.52 16.26
N VAL A 458 -12.52 -36.89 15.65
CA VAL A 458 -13.93 -36.96 16.09
C VAL A 458 -14.44 -38.40 15.99
N THR A 459 -14.19 -39.07 14.86
CA THR A 459 -14.59 -40.45 14.65
C THR A 459 -13.95 -41.37 15.65
N ASN A 460 -12.63 -41.24 15.90
CA ASN A 460 -11.91 -41.99 16.88
C ASN A 460 -12.46 -41.78 18.30
N ALA A 461 -12.77 -40.54 18.68
CA ALA A 461 -13.34 -40.23 19.98
C ALA A 461 -14.72 -40.85 20.16
N VAL A 462 -15.60 -40.79 19.16
CA VAL A 462 -16.94 -41.37 19.21
C VAL A 462 -16.86 -42.90 19.30
N LEU A 463 -16.03 -43.54 18.47
CA LEU A 463 -15.86 -45.00 18.49
C LEU A 463 -15.26 -45.47 19.82
N SER A 464 -14.27 -44.76 20.33
CA SER A 464 -13.64 -45.05 21.62
C SER A 464 -14.66 -44.94 22.76
N LEU A 465 -15.44 -43.85 22.79
CA LEU A 465 -16.51 -43.65 23.79
C LEU A 465 -17.56 -44.77 23.72
N PHE A 466 -18.00 -45.12 22.51
CA PHE A 466 -18.98 -46.18 22.29
C PHE A 466 -18.42 -47.53 22.80
N TYR A 467 -17.18 -47.84 22.48
CA TYR A 467 -16.53 -49.08 22.96
C TYR A 467 -16.48 -49.15 24.49
N HIS A 468 -16.01 -48.09 25.15
CA HIS A 468 -15.92 -48.08 26.62
C HIS A 468 -17.29 -48.15 27.30
N LEU A 469 -18.32 -47.56 26.69
CA LEU A 469 -19.69 -47.69 27.21
C LEU A 469 -20.26 -49.08 26.99
N ALA A 470 -20.06 -49.68 25.81
CA ALA A 470 -20.59 -50.99 25.46
C ALA A 470 -19.90 -52.14 26.19
N SER A 471 -18.57 -52.04 26.41
CA SER A 471 -17.78 -53.03 27.15
C SER A 471 -17.89 -52.87 28.68
N GLY A 472 -18.39 -51.72 29.15
CA GLY A 472 -18.40 -51.41 30.59
C GLY A 472 -17.06 -50.94 31.15
N GLU A 473 -16.01 -50.86 30.32
CA GLU A 473 -14.67 -50.47 30.75
C GLU A 473 -14.55 -48.97 31.10
N ILE A 474 -15.58 -48.19 30.81
CA ILE A 474 -15.65 -46.79 31.26
C ILE A 474 -15.45 -46.62 32.78
N ARG A 475 -15.74 -47.67 33.56
CA ARG A 475 -15.52 -47.69 35.00
C ARG A 475 -14.06 -47.57 35.39
N GLN A 476 -13.12 -47.85 34.50
CA GLN A 476 -11.68 -47.69 34.73
C GLN A 476 -11.26 -46.21 34.81
N TYR A 477 -12.08 -45.32 34.25
CA TYR A 477 -11.82 -43.88 34.17
C TYR A 477 -12.65 -43.08 35.20
N LEU A 478 -13.63 -43.70 35.83
CA LEU A 478 -14.45 -43.14 36.90
C LEU A 478 -13.97 -43.65 38.29
#